data_0732f04d66478f9ef2f25688cc9d3f41
#
_entry.id   0732f04d66478f9ef2f25688cc9d3f41
#
_cell.length_a   1.000
_cell.length_b   1.000
_cell.length_c   1.000
_cell.angle_alpha   90.00
_cell.angle_beta   90.00
_cell.angle_gamma   90.00
#
_symmetry.space_group_name_H-M   'P 1'
#
loop_
_entity.id
_entity.type
_entity.pdbx_description
1 polymer ?
#
loop_
_entity_poly.entity_id
_entity_poly.type
_entity_poly.pdbx_seq_one_letter_code
_entity_poly.pdbx_strand_id
1 'polypeptide(L)'
;MAGLGAAMNTGHVSRGDSVAVIGCGGVGDAAIAGARLAGASTIIAVDRDKGKLDWALELGATHTVDSSVLDAVEAIQDLTGGFGADVVIDAVGRPETWKQAFYARDLAGTVVLVGVPTPEMTLEMPLIDFFSRGGSLKSSWYGDCLPERDFPQLVDLYQQGRLPLEKFVSERIGIEDVEAAFDKMHQGTVLRSVVVL
;
A
#
# COMPACT_ATOMS: atom_id res chain seq x y z
N MET A 1 -10.21 -1.43 -5.29
CA MET A 1 -10.93 -0.82 -4.15
C MET A 1 -10.13 -0.89 -2.87
N ALA A 2 -9.69 -2.07 -2.39
CA ALA A 2 -9.04 -2.20 -1.09
C ALA A 2 -7.88 -1.21 -0.86
N GLY A 3 -6.91 -1.17 -1.77
CA GLY A 3 -5.75 -0.27 -1.62
C GLY A 3 -6.10 1.21 -1.73
N LEU A 4 -6.90 1.61 -2.72
CA LEU A 4 -7.34 3.00 -2.83
C LEU A 4 -8.10 3.45 -1.58
N GLY A 5 -9.03 2.62 -1.10
CA GLY A 5 -9.79 2.91 0.10
C GLY A 5 -8.92 2.93 1.37
N ALA A 6 -7.89 2.07 1.44
CA ALA A 6 -6.94 2.11 2.54
C ALA A 6 -6.26 3.49 2.67
N ALA A 7 -5.89 4.11 1.55
CA ALA A 7 -5.33 5.45 1.55
C ALA A 7 -6.41 6.52 1.80
N MET A 8 -7.50 6.50 1.03
CA MET A 8 -8.45 7.60 0.99
C MET A 8 -9.50 7.55 2.11
N ASN A 9 -10.06 6.36 2.39
CA ASN A 9 -11.16 6.21 3.35
C ASN A 9 -10.64 5.93 4.76
N THR A 10 -9.76 4.91 4.92
CA THR A 10 -9.25 4.51 6.25
C THR A 10 -8.14 5.42 6.73
N GLY A 11 -7.16 5.68 5.87
CA GLY A 11 -5.98 6.50 6.16
C GLY A 11 -6.28 7.98 6.21
N HIS A 12 -7.34 8.44 5.52
CA HIS A 12 -7.69 9.85 5.37
C HIS A 12 -6.52 10.69 4.84
N VAL A 13 -5.75 10.10 3.93
CA VAL A 13 -4.64 10.82 3.29
C VAL A 13 -5.13 12.13 2.71
N SER A 14 -4.43 13.19 3.02
CA SER A 14 -4.78 14.56 2.66
C SER A 14 -3.69 15.19 1.78
N ARG A 15 -4.03 16.32 1.20
CA ARG A 15 -3.08 17.07 0.39
C ARG A 15 -1.89 17.53 1.23
N GLY A 16 -0.70 17.16 0.78
CA GLY A 16 0.56 17.53 1.42
C GLY A 16 1.12 16.48 2.36
N ASP A 17 0.35 15.44 2.71
CA ASP A 17 0.82 14.38 3.59
C ASP A 17 2.01 13.60 2.99
N SER A 18 2.81 13.04 3.86
CA SER A 18 3.78 11.99 3.59
C SER A 18 3.15 10.61 3.84
N VAL A 19 3.24 9.72 2.86
CA VAL A 19 2.65 8.38 2.91
C VAL A 19 3.71 7.34 2.61
N ALA A 20 3.81 6.32 3.46
CA ALA A 20 4.62 5.14 3.15
C ALA A 20 3.70 3.91 2.94
N VAL A 21 3.98 3.13 1.90
CA VAL A 21 3.25 1.90 1.59
C VAL A 21 4.22 0.73 1.64
N ILE A 22 4.02 -0.18 2.59
CA ILE A 22 4.83 -1.39 2.77
C ILE A 22 4.16 -2.55 2.04
N GLY A 23 4.84 -3.06 1.01
CA GLY A 23 4.35 -4.07 0.09
C GLY A 23 3.73 -3.47 -1.18
N CYS A 24 4.44 -3.60 -2.30
CA CYS A 24 4.05 -3.08 -3.62
C CYS A 24 3.49 -4.19 -4.53
N GLY A 25 2.50 -4.92 -4.01
CA GLY A 25 1.65 -5.79 -4.80
C GLY A 25 0.39 -5.06 -5.27
N GLY A 26 -0.57 -5.77 -5.86
CA GLY A 26 -1.77 -5.14 -6.44
C GLY A 26 -2.60 -4.29 -5.46
N VAL A 27 -2.55 -4.57 -4.14
CA VAL A 27 -3.22 -3.75 -3.11
C VAL A 27 -2.35 -2.55 -2.74
N GLY A 28 -1.04 -2.75 -2.53
CA GLY A 28 -0.12 -1.66 -2.21
C GLY A 28 -0.01 -0.63 -3.32
N ASP A 29 0.10 -1.07 -4.55
CA ASP A 29 0.13 -0.19 -5.72
C ASP A 29 -1.17 0.62 -5.88
N ALA A 30 -2.32 -0.01 -5.57
CA ALA A 30 -3.58 0.71 -5.52
C ALA A 30 -3.62 1.73 -4.36
N ALA A 31 -2.96 1.46 -3.23
CA ALA A 31 -2.82 2.42 -2.14
C ALA A 31 -1.92 3.60 -2.54
N ILE A 32 -0.83 3.35 -3.27
CA ILE A 32 0.03 4.38 -3.86
C ILE A 32 -0.76 5.30 -4.80
N ALA A 33 -1.53 4.71 -5.73
CA ALA A 33 -2.40 5.48 -6.61
C ALA A 33 -3.46 6.27 -5.83
N GLY A 34 -4.01 5.70 -4.76
CA GLY A 34 -4.94 6.37 -3.85
C GLY A 34 -4.31 7.55 -3.12
N ALA A 35 -3.11 7.41 -2.59
CA ALA A 35 -2.35 8.47 -1.95
C ALA A 35 -2.05 9.63 -2.92
N ARG A 36 -1.68 9.31 -4.16
CA ARG A 36 -1.50 10.29 -5.23
C ARG A 36 -2.79 11.04 -5.54
N LEU A 37 -3.92 10.32 -5.67
CA LEU A 37 -5.24 10.94 -5.94
C LEU A 37 -5.69 11.86 -4.80
N ALA A 38 -5.37 11.50 -3.56
CA ALA A 38 -5.65 12.31 -2.38
C ALA A 38 -4.75 13.56 -2.28
N GLY A 39 -3.65 13.60 -3.03
CA GLY A 39 -2.75 14.76 -3.09
C GLY A 39 -1.59 14.69 -2.11
N ALA A 40 -1.18 13.52 -1.67
CA ALA A 40 0.04 13.34 -0.89
C ALA A 40 1.24 13.95 -1.62
N SER A 41 2.14 14.61 -0.88
CA SER A 41 3.33 15.27 -1.42
C SER A 41 4.52 14.31 -1.52
N THR A 42 4.61 13.37 -0.58
CA THR A 42 5.65 12.36 -0.51
C THR A 42 4.99 10.99 -0.44
N ILE A 43 5.29 10.11 -1.37
CA ILE A 43 4.73 8.75 -1.43
C ILE A 43 5.90 7.78 -1.55
N ILE A 44 6.14 7.02 -0.49
CA ILE A 44 7.28 6.11 -0.35
C ILE A 44 6.78 4.68 -0.55
N ALA A 45 7.25 4.03 -1.62
CA ALA A 45 6.98 2.62 -1.87
C ALA A 45 8.08 1.76 -1.25
N VAL A 46 7.70 0.75 -0.46
CA VAL A 46 8.63 -0.15 0.23
C VAL A 46 8.35 -1.58 -0.20
N ASP A 47 9.31 -2.24 -0.82
CA ASP A 47 9.23 -3.67 -1.16
C ASP A 47 10.65 -4.27 -1.19
N ARG A 48 10.73 -5.59 -1.24
CA ARG A 48 12.00 -6.34 -1.42
C ARG A 48 12.30 -6.62 -2.88
N ASP A 49 11.33 -6.45 -3.75
CA ASP A 49 11.40 -6.72 -5.18
C ASP A 49 11.53 -5.41 -5.95
N LYS A 50 12.66 -5.27 -6.64
CA LYS A 50 12.96 -4.05 -7.40
C LYS A 50 11.99 -3.82 -8.56
N GLY A 51 11.51 -4.88 -9.22
CA GLY A 51 10.54 -4.77 -10.30
C GLY A 51 9.21 -4.18 -9.82
N LYS A 52 8.78 -4.55 -8.59
CA LYS A 52 7.59 -3.97 -7.96
C LYS A 52 7.78 -2.51 -7.59
N LEU A 53 8.99 -2.14 -7.15
CA LEU A 53 9.31 -0.73 -6.88
C LEU A 53 9.28 0.12 -8.15
N ASP A 54 9.72 -0.43 -9.28
CA ASP A 54 9.65 0.26 -10.57
C ASP A 54 8.19 0.48 -11.00
N TRP A 55 7.30 -0.50 -10.81
CA TRP A 55 5.85 -0.32 -11.05
C TRP A 55 5.22 0.70 -10.11
N ALA A 56 5.62 0.71 -8.84
CA ALA A 56 5.13 1.68 -7.87
C ALA A 56 5.42 3.13 -8.29
N LEU A 57 6.59 3.40 -8.87
CA LEU A 57 6.92 4.71 -9.43
C LEU A 57 5.97 5.12 -10.56
N GLU A 58 5.61 4.19 -11.45
CA GLU A 58 4.67 4.47 -12.54
C GLU A 58 3.26 4.80 -12.03
N LEU A 59 2.88 4.26 -10.86
CA LEU A 59 1.57 4.48 -10.24
C LEU A 59 1.53 5.69 -9.31
N GLY A 60 2.68 6.31 -9.05
CA GLY A 60 2.74 7.60 -8.39
C GLY A 60 3.57 7.67 -7.13
N ALA A 61 4.34 6.64 -6.81
CA ALA A 61 5.36 6.76 -5.77
C ALA A 61 6.39 7.83 -6.16
N THR A 62 6.82 8.62 -5.19
CA THR A 62 7.85 9.65 -5.36
C THR A 62 9.23 9.12 -4.96
N HIS A 63 9.25 8.13 -4.09
CA HIS A 63 10.47 7.48 -3.58
C HIS A 63 10.24 5.97 -3.45
N THR A 64 11.34 5.23 -3.53
CA THR A 64 11.34 3.77 -3.33
C THR A 64 12.36 3.37 -2.28
N VAL A 65 12.04 2.35 -1.50
CA VAL A 65 12.91 1.74 -0.48
C VAL A 65 12.98 0.24 -0.74
N ASP A 66 14.14 -0.26 -1.09
CA ASP A 66 14.42 -1.68 -1.19
C ASP A 66 14.71 -2.23 0.22
N SER A 67 13.69 -2.83 0.83
CA SER A 67 13.79 -3.39 2.18
C SER A 67 14.52 -4.74 2.25
N SER A 68 15.08 -5.22 1.14
CA SER A 68 16.02 -6.35 1.15
C SER A 68 17.43 -5.94 1.58
N VAL A 69 17.76 -4.66 1.45
CA VAL A 69 19.11 -4.11 1.72
C VAL A 69 19.11 -2.93 2.69
N LEU A 70 17.95 -2.28 2.92
CA LEU A 70 17.79 -1.14 3.83
C LEU A 70 16.82 -1.48 4.97
N ASP A 71 17.02 -0.88 6.14
CA ASP A 71 15.98 -0.85 7.16
C ASP A 71 14.85 0.08 6.72
N ALA A 72 13.64 -0.48 6.62
CA ALA A 72 12.49 0.25 6.11
C ALA A 72 12.09 1.42 7.01
N VAL A 73 12.22 1.28 8.34
CA VAL A 73 11.86 2.32 9.30
C VAL A 73 12.82 3.50 9.19
N GLU A 74 14.11 3.24 9.23
CA GLU A 74 15.15 4.27 9.11
C GLU A 74 15.03 4.99 7.76
N ALA A 75 14.88 4.25 6.66
CA ALA A 75 14.77 4.83 5.32
C ALA A 75 13.52 5.72 5.15
N ILE A 76 12.36 5.33 5.72
CA ILE A 76 11.15 6.16 5.70
C ILE A 76 11.39 7.44 6.54
N GLN A 77 11.99 7.32 7.71
CA GLN A 77 12.30 8.48 8.56
C GLN A 77 13.25 9.44 7.86
N ASP A 78 14.30 8.95 7.22
CA ASP A 78 15.25 9.79 6.47
C ASP A 78 14.55 10.57 5.34
N LEU A 79 13.63 9.93 4.62
CA LEU A 79 12.87 10.55 3.53
C LEU A 79 11.79 11.54 4.03
N THR A 80 11.51 11.54 5.32
CA THR A 80 10.49 12.38 5.96
C THR A 80 11.08 13.34 7.02
N GLY A 81 12.35 13.70 6.87
CA GLY A 81 13.03 14.67 7.74
C GLY A 81 13.31 14.16 9.16
N GLY A 82 13.37 12.86 9.36
CA GLY A 82 13.66 12.21 10.65
C GLY A 82 12.44 11.89 11.51
N PHE A 83 11.23 12.29 11.08
CA PHE A 83 10.00 12.15 11.87
C PHE A 83 9.22 10.87 11.58
N GLY A 84 9.22 10.40 10.36
CA GLY A 84 8.37 9.33 9.85
C GLY A 84 7.23 9.87 8.97
N ALA A 85 6.44 8.97 8.38
CA ALA A 85 5.34 9.34 7.50
C ALA A 85 4.05 9.63 8.29
N ASP A 86 3.24 10.60 7.83
CA ASP A 86 1.93 10.93 8.40
C ASP A 86 1.00 9.71 8.36
N VAL A 87 1.06 8.95 7.26
CA VAL A 87 0.28 7.73 7.08
C VAL A 87 1.18 6.60 6.60
N VAL A 88 1.17 5.46 7.29
CA VAL A 88 1.86 4.25 6.84
C VAL A 88 0.84 3.15 6.59
N ILE A 89 0.84 2.60 5.38
CA ILE A 89 -0.09 1.56 4.95
C ILE A 89 0.67 0.24 4.82
N ASP A 90 0.29 -0.76 5.63
CA ASP A 90 0.80 -2.12 5.47
C ASP A 90 -0.11 -2.93 4.54
N ALA A 91 0.42 -3.33 3.39
CA ALA A 91 -0.24 -4.17 2.39
C ALA A 91 0.31 -5.61 2.36
N VAL A 92 1.12 -6.00 3.35
CA VAL A 92 1.72 -7.33 3.47
C VAL A 92 0.96 -8.21 4.47
N GLY A 93 0.67 -7.68 5.66
CA GLY A 93 -0.09 -8.38 6.69
C GLY A 93 0.74 -9.35 7.54
N ARG A 94 2.01 -9.02 7.83
CA ARG A 94 2.88 -9.81 8.70
C ARG A 94 3.22 -9.06 9.99
N PRO A 95 3.48 -9.74 11.11
CA PRO A 95 3.86 -9.09 12.37
C PRO A 95 5.03 -8.12 12.21
N GLU A 96 6.03 -8.50 11.41
CA GLU A 96 7.23 -7.69 11.17
C GLU A 96 6.89 -6.39 10.44
N THR A 97 6.04 -6.47 9.39
CA THR A 97 5.65 -5.29 8.61
C THR A 97 4.68 -4.40 9.38
N TRP A 98 3.82 -4.96 10.22
CA TRP A 98 2.98 -4.19 11.14
C TRP A 98 3.83 -3.40 12.14
N LYS A 99 4.89 -4.05 12.69
CA LYS A 99 5.83 -3.39 13.58
C LYS A 99 6.60 -2.29 12.87
N GLN A 100 7.08 -2.56 11.66
CA GLN A 100 7.74 -1.56 10.82
C GLN A 100 6.81 -0.37 10.55
N ALA A 101 5.55 -0.62 10.15
CA ALA A 101 4.57 0.44 9.91
C ALA A 101 4.34 1.30 11.15
N PHE A 102 4.26 0.68 12.33
CA PHE A 102 4.08 1.41 13.58
C PHE A 102 5.25 2.34 13.90
N TYR A 103 6.49 1.89 13.71
CA TYR A 103 7.66 2.70 14.04
C TYR A 103 8.07 3.68 12.93
N ALA A 104 7.68 3.42 11.68
CA ALA A 104 7.97 4.28 10.53
C ALA A 104 7.03 5.50 10.42
N ARG A 105 5.91 5.51 11.16
CA ARG A 105 5.01 6.67 11.18
C ARG A 105 5.52 7.78 12.08
N ASP A 106 5.13 9.00 11.77
CA ASP A 106 5.36 10.15 12.64
C ASP A 106 4.57 10.02 13.98
N LEU A 107 4.92 10.85 14.95
CA LEU A 107 4.14 10.99 16.19
C LEU A 107 2.72 11.44 15.84
N ALA A 108 1.74 10.83 16.51
CA ALA A 108 0.31 11.04 16.21
C ALA A 108 -0.14 10.65 14.78
N GLY A 109 0.74 10.07 13.95
CA GLY A 109 0.41 9.57 12.61
C GLY A 109 -0.53 8.36 12.62
N THR A 110 -0.91 7.91 11.45
CA THR A 110 -1.85 6.78 11.27
C THR A 110 -1.17 5.58 10.64
N VAL A 111 -1.35 4.39 11.23
CA VAL A 111 -1.06 3.10 10.59
C VAL A 111 -2.36 2.51 10.04
N VAL A 112 -2.34 2.09 8.79
CA VAL A 112 -3.45 1.41 8.13
C VAL A 112 -3.04 -0.02 7.78
N LEU A 113 -3.75 -0.99 8.30
CA LEU A 113 -3.50 -2.40 8.09
C LEU A 113 -4.49 -2.94 7.06
N VAL A 114 -4.05 -3.10 5.82
CA VAL A 114 -4.85 -3.65 4.72
C VAL A 114 -4.38 -5.05 4.31
N GLY A 115 -3.13 -5.40 4.61
CA GLY A 115 -2.63 -6.76 4.51
C GLY A 115 -3.33 -7.68 5.53
N VAL A 116 -3.79 -8.85 5.08
CA VAL A 116 -4.57 -9.77 5.91
C VAL A 116 -3.63 -10.78 6.60
N PRO A 117 -3.55 -10.77 7.95
CA PRO A 117 -2.75 -11.75 8.68
C PRO A 117 -3.45 -13.10 8.74
N THR A 118 -2.70 -14.18 8.98
CA THR A 118 -3.30 -15.47 9.32
C THR A 118 -3.71 -15.51 10.79
N PRO A 119 -4.67 -16.40 11.17
CA PRO A 119 -5.18 -16.47 12.54
C PRO A 119 -4.12 -16.74 13.63
N GLU A 120 -3.01 -17.36 13.26
CA GLU A 120 -1.93 -17.72 14.19
C GLU A 120 -0.94 -16.59 14.43
N MET A 121 -0.94 -15.56 13.57
CA MET A 121 -0.02 -14.44 13.68
C MET A 121 -0.38 -13.56 14.87
N THR A 122 0.61 -13.26 15.68
CA THR A 122 0.51 -12.37 16.85
C THR A 122 1.58 -11.30 16.77
N LEU A 123 1.27 -10.14 17.32
CA LEU A 123 2.20 -9.03 17.45
C LEU A 123 2.34 -8.65 18.92
N GLU A 124 3.58 -8.71 19.42
CA GLU A 124 3.91 -8.26 20.76
C GLU A 124 4.67 -6.92 20.69
N MET A 125 4.13 -5.92 21.38
CA MET A 125 4.70 -4.58 21.42
C MET A 125 4.55 -3.97 22.82
N PRO A 126 5.52 -3.16 23.29
CA PRO A 126 5.42 -2.47 24.56
C PRO A 126 4.24 -1.48 24.57
N LEU A 127 3.42 -1.51 25.61
CA LEU A 127 2.30 -0.58 25.74
C LEU A 127 2.75 0.88 25.82
N ILE A 128 3.94 1.11 26.36
CA ILE A 128 4.51 2.47 26.46
C ILE A 128 4.72 3.09 25.07
N ASP A 129 5.02 2.29 24.05
CA ASP A 129 5.24 2.81 22.70
C ASP A 129 3.91 3.30 22.08
N PHE A 130 2.80 2.62 22.38
CA PHE A 130 1.47 3.10 21.99
C PHE A 130 1.13 4.43 22.69
N PHE A 131 1.39 4.51 23.98
CA PHE A 131 1.08 5.70 24.76
C PHE A 131 1.92 6.90 24.36
N SER A 132 3.24 6.70 24.20
CA SER A 132 4.19 7.79 23.95
C SER A 132 4.14 8.33 22.51
N ARG A 133 3.82 7.47 21.54
CA ARG A 133 3.76 7.88 20.14
C ARG A 133 2.39 8.42 19.72
N GLY A 134 1.33 8.14 20.47
CA GLY A 134 -0.04 8.55 20.14
C GLY A 134 -0.51 8.00 18.77
N GLY A 135 -1.43 8.72 18.13
CA GLY A 135 -1.90 8.40 16.78
C GLY A 135 -2.88 7.25 16.70
N SER A 136 -3.02 6.66 15.53
CA SER A 136 -4.02 5.65 15.24
C SER A 136 -3.42 4.39 14.62
N LEU A 137 -3.98 3.24 14.97
CA LEU A 137 -3.78 1.98 14.25
C LEU A 137 -5.16 1.49 13.82
N LYS A 138 -5.39 1.40 12.52
CA LYS A 138 -6.69 1.08 11.93
C LYS A 138 -6.58 -0.12 11.01
N SER A 139 -7.54 -1.04 11.07
CA SER A 139 -7.71 -2.04 10.03
C SER A 139 -8.53 -1.46 8.88
N SER A 140 -8.18 -1.83 7.66
CA SER A 140 -8.87 -1.41 6.44
C SER A 140 -9.50 -2.62 5.78
N TRP A 141 -10.69 -2.99 6.21
CA TRP A 141 -11.41 -4.10 5.59
C TRP A 141 -12.02 -3.64 4.26
N TYR A 142 -11.54 -4.26 3.17
CA TYR A 142 -11.97 -3.90 1.81
C TYR A 142 -11.79 -2.41 1.46
N GLY A 143 -10.87 -1.70 2.15
CA GLY A 143 -10.65 -0.28 1.97
C GLY A 143 -11.75 0.62 2.57
N ASP A 144 -12.56 0.10 3.49
CA ASP A 144 -13.76 0.77 4.01
C ASP A 144 -14.65 1.33 2.87
N CYS A 145 -14.69 0.57 1.77
CA CYS A 145 -15.40 0.94 0.56
C CYS A 145 -16.85 0.42 0.58
N LEU A 146 -17.71 1.23 0.02
CA LEU A 146 -19.09 0.87 -0.31
C LEU A 146 -19.19 0.68 -1.83
N PRO A 147 -19.38 -0.55 -2.35
CA PRO A 147 -19.35 -0.82 -3.80
C PRO A 147 -20.26 0.09 -4.60
N GLU A 148 -21.48 0.32 -4.13
CA GLU A 148 -22.49 1.15 -4.85
C GLU A 148 -22.06 2.62 -4.95
N ARG A 149 -21.32 3.14 -3.96
CA ARG A 149 -20.79 4.50 -3.97
C ARG A 149 -19.48 4.59 -4.74
N ASP A 150 -18.56 3.65 -4.49
CA ASP A 150 -17.17 3.84 -4.86
C ASP A 150 -16.85 3.31 -6.27
N PHE A 151 -17.55 2.27 -6.78
CA PHE A 151 -17.33 1.83 -8.15
C PHE A 151 -17.63 2.92 -9.18
N PRO A 152 -18.76 3.64 -9.13
CA PRO A 152 -18.99 4.75 -10.06
C PRO A 152 -17.88 5.81 -10.01
N GLN A 153 -17.41 6.16 -8.81
CA GLN A 153 -16.31 7.13 -8.65
C GLN A 153 -15.01 6.63 -9.27
N LEU A 154 -14.68 5.34 -9.12
CA LEU A 154 -13.48 4.77 -9.74
C LEU A 154 -13.58 4.76 -11.27
N VAL A 155 -14.76 4.48 -11.82
CA VAL A 155 -15.01 4.57 -13.25
C VAL A 155 -14.83 6.00 -13.75
N ASP A 156 -15.38 6.98 -13.05
CA ASP A 156 -15.22 8.40 -13.38
C ASP A 156 -13.75 8.82 -13.37
N LEU A 157 -12.99 8.41 -12.34
CA LEU A 157 -11.55 8.69 -12.24
C LEU A 157 -10.76 8.07 -13.39
N TYR A 158 -11.13 6.86 -13.80
CA TYR A 158 -10.53 6.20 -14.95
C TYR A 158 -10.86 6.96 -16.25
N GLN A 159 -12.12 7.30 -16.49
CA GLN A 159 -12.53 8.03 -17.68
C GLN A 159 -11.90 9.43 -17.79
N GLN A 160 -11.60 10.05 -16.64
CA GLN A 160 -10.85 11.31 -16.56
C GLN A 160 -9.33 11.14 -16.76
N GLY A 161 -8.82 9.91 -16.94
CA GLY A 161 -7.40 9.62 -17.05
C GLY A 161 -6.61 9.82 -15.73
N ARG A 162 -7.32 9.96 -14.60
CA ARG A 162 -6.69 10.18 -13.29
C ARG A 162 -6.31 8.87 -12.58
N LEU A 163 -6.96 7.76 -12.93
CA LEU A 163 -6.68 6.42 -12.43
C LEU A 163 -6.34 5.49 -13.61
N PRO A 164 -5.06 5.27 -13.92
CA PRO A 164 -4.62 4.48 -15.08
C PRO A 164 -4.76 2.97 -14.79
N LEU A 165 -5.98 2.42 -14.90
CA LEU A 165 -6.26 1.01 -14.59
C LEU A 165 -5.46 0.03 -15.48
N GLU A 166 -5.13 0.43 -16.69
CA GLU A 166 -4.31 -0.35 -17.62
C GLU A 166 -2.91 -0.63 -17.08
N LYS A 167 -2.35 0.24 -16.25
CA LYS A 167 -1.03 0.06 -15.64
C LYS A 167 -1.03 -1.03 -14.56
N PHE A 168 -2.19 -1.41 -14.04
CA PHE A 168 -2.30 -2.52 -13.08
C PHE A 168 -2.33 -3.89 -13.78
N VAL A 169 -2.53 -3.93 -15.10
CA VAL A 169 -2.63 -5.19 -15.87
C VAL A 169 -1.27 -5.52 -16.44
N SER A 170 -0.60 -6.53 -15.86
CA SER A 170 0.72 -7.00 -16.34
C SER A 170 0.59 -7.91 -17.55
N GLU A 171 -0.47 -8.73 -17.59
CA GLU A 171 -0.71 -9.66 -18.67
C GLU A 171 -2.20 -9.96 -18.86
N ARG A 172 -2.55 -10.39 -20.08
CA ARG A 172 -3.86 -10.94 -20.42
C ARG A 172 -3.68 -12.41 -20.78
N ILE A 173 -4.52 -13.27 -20.22
CA ILE A 173 -4.39 -14.72 -20.34
C ILE A 173 -5.72 -15.35 -20.76
N GLY A 174 -5.67 -16.58 -21.32
CA GLY A 174 -6.84 -17.43 -21.46
C GLY A 174 -7.20 -18.13 -20.16
N ILE A 175 -8.38 -18.75 -20.11
CA ILE A 175 -8.86 -19.48 -18.93
C ILE A 175 -7.95 -20.70 -18.62
N GLU A 176 -7.33 -21.27 -19.65
CA GLU A 176 -6.41 -22.42 -19.55
C GLU A 176 -5.08 -22.08 -18.85
N ASP A 177 -4.70 -20.80 -18.81
CA ASP A 177 -3.42 -20.35 -18.24
C ASP A 177 -3.51 -19.93 -16.77
N VAL A 178 -4.68 -20.08 -16.13
CA VAL A 178 -4.94 -19.57 -14.76
C VAL A 178 -3.99 -20.16 -13.72
N GLU A 179 -3.69 -21.48 -13.78
CA GLU A 179 -2.74 -22.10 -12.84
C GLU A 179 -1.34 -21.53 -13.00
N ALA A 180 -0.87 -21.40 -14.24
CA ALA A 180 0.44 -20.81 -14.52
C ALA A 180 0.51 -19.32 -14.08
N ALA A 181 -0.59 -18.60 -14.16
CA ALA A 181 -0.68 -17.22 -13.67
C ALA A 181 -0.60 -17.14 -12.15
N PHE A 182 -1.19 -18.10 -11.41
CA PHE A 182 -1.00 -18.18 -9.96
C PHE A 182 0.45 -18.45 -9.58
N ASP A 183 1.15 -19.33 -10.30
CA ASP A 183 2.57 -19.58 -10.07
C ASP A 183 3.41 -18.30 -10.29
N LYS A 184 3.16 -17.56 -11.36
CA LYS A 184 3.81 -16.28 -11.63
C LYS A 184 3.51 -15.25 -10.51
N MET A 185 2.28 -15.22 -10.02
CA MET A 185 1.90 -14.34 -8.90
C MET A 185 2.67 -14.69 -7.62
N HIS A 186 2.81 -16.00 -7.30
CA HIS A 186 3.60 -16.44 -6.16
C HIS A 186 5.09 -16.09 -6.30
N GLN A 187 5.62 -16.15 -7.51
CA GLN A 187 6.99 -15.74 -7.83
C GLN A 187 7.19 -14.21 -7.87
N GLY A 188 6.10 -13.43 -7.82
CA GLY A 188 6.15 -11.97 -7.87
C GLY A 188 6.49 -11.38 -9.25
N THR A 189 6.44 -12.18 -10.31
CA THR A 189 6.82 -11.77 -11.68
C THR A 189 5.71 -11.03 -12.42
N VAL A 190 4.51 -10.99 -11.88
CA VAL A 190 3.35 -10.26 -12.41
C VAL A 190 2.66 -9.45 -11.31
N LEU A 191 2.15 -8.29 -11.65
CA LEU A 191 1.33 -7.49 -10.76
C LEU A 191 -0.12 -8.00 -10.76
N ARG A 192 -0.67 -8.19 -11.96
CA ARG A 192 -2.04 -8.70 -12.15
C ARG A 192 -2.21 -9.34 -13.52
N SER A 193 -2.66 -10.58 -13.52
CA SER A 193 -3.10 -11.28 -14.72
C SER A 193 -4.62 -11.12 -14.88
N VAL A 194 -5.09 -10.80 -16.08
CA VAL A 194 -6.52 -10.66 -16.40
C VAL A 194 -6.92 -11.74 -17.38
N VAL A 195 -7.90 -12.55 -16.99
CA VAL A 195 -8.48 -13.58 -17.88
C VAL A 195 -9.39 -12.90 -18.90
N VAL A 196 -9.16 -13.19 -20.16
CA VAL A 196 -10.03 -12.76 -21.27
C VAL A 196 -10.80 -14.00 -21.76
N LEU A 197 -12.12 -13.92 -21.74
CA LEU A 197 -13.04 -14.99 -22.18
C LEU A 197 -13.38 -14.83 -23.65
#